data_d2f777d27cc9ab399cbe4d0f90b6a4f0
#
_entry.id   d2f777d27cc9ab399cbe4d0f90b6a4f0
#
_cell.length_a   1.000
_cell.length_b   1.000
_cell.length_c   1.000
_cell.angle_alpha   90.00
_cell.angle_beta   90.00
_cell.angle_gamma   90.00
#
_symmetry.space_group_name_H-M   'P 1'
#
loop_
_entity.id
_entity.type
_entity.pdbx_description
1 polymer ?
#
loop_
_entity_poly.entity_id
_entity_poly.type
_entity_poly.pdbx_seq_one_letter_code
_entity_poly.pdbx_strand_id
1 'polypeptide(L)'
;TISGSDKIIVDHTDSYNLGARAATAGWNFLYACEADRLGLLIYEISECRRAAAEGVRPEPLYSVYVDSSYKTGNVFAFNVRGVKLGGLAYCFDDEGSYETDAYAERVLRLEGVDGSEIFYGVLESGRYDWSGDVSLNIPHEDLIIYKLHVRGYTKNRFSKVSDKGTFKALAAKIPYIKELGVTAVELMPAYEFVNSGANTNFWGYDGGFYMAPRGAYSASYGKHVDYTYEFRDTIKQFHKNGIEVYMEMFFPHGTGSGYIDDCVRYWRREYHIDGVHLICDDNAAGIPADDVFLKGMKIFSTNWDNYGRNDDLYEYNNGFLESARRIIKGDEDQLQGFLYMMRKNTPGRPSVNYIASNDGFTLADVYSYDRKHNEANGENNRDGANYNLSWNCGVEGPTKRRKVVELRNLLMRNAITFVMCAQGIPLIYAGDEFGNSQGGNNNAYCQDNDTGWVDWNALNRNHRFYDFVRTMIDFRKHHACLHMADEAGLTDYKYYGLPDVSYHGVKAWYPELEHYSRQAGIMYCGQYAGDENNLYIAFNMHWEPHELALPNISGRSWQAVLTTGTEELPDASQINEARTVSVPARTIIILEDEKNS
;
A
#
# COMPACT_ATOMS: atom_id res chain seq x y z
N THR A 1 4.47 -21.11 -42.63
CA THR A 1 3.38 -22.00 -43.04
C THR A 1 2.09 -21.50 -42.43
N ILE A 2 1.06 -21.32 -43.21
CA ILE A 2 -0.25 -20.78 -42.81
C ILE A 2 -1.21 -21.97 -42.89
N SER A 3 -1.91 -22.30 -41.82
CA SER A 3 -3.03 -23.22 -41.84
C SER A 3 -4.32 -22.44 -41.61
N GLY A 4 -5.24 -22.48 -42.56
CA GLY A 4 -6.53 -21.79 -42.53
C GLY A 4 -6.94 -21.32 -43.93
N SER A 5 -8.25 -21.18 -44.19
CA SER A 5 -8.80 -20.77 -45.50
C SER A 5 -8.71 -19.26 -45.77
N ASP A 6 -8.39 -18.45 -44.75
CA ASP A 6 -8.32 -17.00 -44.83
C ASP A 6 -6.92 -16.55 -45.23
N LYS A 7 -6.85 -15.43 -45.95
CA LYS A 7 -5.58 -14.88 -46.46
C LYS A 7 -4.85 -14.09 -45.38
N ILE A 8 -4.13 -14.81 -44.48
CA ILE A 8 -3.23 -14.17 -43.52
C ILE A 8 -2.03 -13.57 -44.27
N ILE A 9 -1.70 -12.36 -43.93
CA ILE A 9 -0.52 -11.65 -44.42
C ILE A 9 0.39 -11.38 -43.24
N VAL A 10 1.68 -11.75 -43.38
CA VAL A 10 2.73 -11.51 -42.38
C VAL A 10 3.75 -10.58 -43.01
N ASP A 11 3.98 -9.45 -42.38
CA ASP A 11 4.93 -8.41 -42.81
C ASP A 11 5.93 -8.08 -41.70
N HIS A 12 7.01 -7.43 -42.03
CA HIS A 12 7.89 -6.78 -41.06
C HIS A 12 7.17 -5.61 -40.39
N THR A 13 7.58 -5.28 -39.16
CA THR A 13 7.11 -4.11 -38.43
C THR A 13 8.27 -3.29 -37.89
N ASP A 14 8.10 -1.97 -37.85
CA ASP A 14 9.04 -1.01 -37.26
C ASP A 14 8.71 -0.75 -35.76
N SER A 15 7.77 -1.51 -35.17
CA SER A 15 7.43 -1.39 -33.75
C SER A 15 8.58 -1.85 -32.89
N TYR A 16 8.79 -1.16 -31.77
CA TYR A 16 9.78 -1.53 -30.75
C TYR A 16 9.16 -1.97 -29.42
N ASN A 17 7.84 -1.95 -29.30
CA ASN A 17 7.13 -2.34 -28.08
C ASN A 17 6.96 -3.86 -28.04
N LEU A 18 7.57 -4.51 -27.07
CA LEU A 18 7.37 -5.95 -26.84
C LEU A 18 5.90 -6.30 -26.58
N GLY A 19 5.55 -7.54 -26.89
CA GLY A 19 4.20 -8.08 -26.80
C GLY A 19 3.34 -7.85 -28.03
N ALA A 20 2.06 -8.21 -27.92
CA ALA A 20 1.06 -8.03 -28.97
C ALA A 20 0.42 -6.65 -28.86
N ARG A 21 0.45 -5.88 -29.95
CA ARG A 21 -0.11 -4.51 -29.99
C ARG A 21 -0.96 -4.33 -31.23
N ALA A 22 -2.16 -3.75 -31.07
CA ALA A 22 -2.99 -3.35 -32.20
C ALA A 22 -2.25 -2.31 -33.04
N ALA A 23 -2.28 -2.48 -34.38
CA ALA A 23 -1.72 -1.58 -35.35
C ALA A 23 -2.83 -0.98 -36.22
N THR A 24 -2.50 0.01 -37.05
CA THR A 24 -3.44 0.61 -38.01
C THR A 24 -4.04 -0.47 -38.92
N ALA A 25 -3.22 -1.47 -39.29
CA ALA A 25 -3.67 -2.64 -40.03
C ALA A 25 -3.13 -3.90 -39.31
N GLY A 26 -4.02 -4.68 -38.68
CA GLY A 26 -3.66 -5.92 -38.00
C GLY A 26 -3.04 -5.73 -36.61
N TRP A 27 -2.11 -6.60 -36.27
CA TRP A 27 -1.46 -6.67 -34.97
C TRP A 27 0.04 -6.84 -35.11
N ASN A 28 0.81 -6.05 -34.38
CA ASN A 28 2.24 -6.25 -34.23
C ASN A 28 2.51 -7.22 -33.09
N PHE A 29 3.43 -8.15 -33.31
CA PHE A 29 3.92 -9.10 -32.33
C PHE A 29 5.43 -8.96 -32.22
N LEU A 30 5.91 -8.67 -31.02
CA LEU A 30 7.34 -8.63 -30.70
C LEU A 30 7.59 -9.56 -29.54
N TYR A 31 8.52 -10.51 -29.75
CA TYR A 31 8.85 -11.52 -28.75
C TYR A 31 10.35 -11.76 -28.73
N ALA A 32 10.94 -11.76 -27.52
CA ALA A 32 12.36 -11.96 -27.32
C ALA A 32 12.66 -13.43 -26.99
N CYS A 33 13.41 -14.13 -27.85
CA CYS A 33 13.91 -15.47 -27.58
C CYS A 33 15.17 -15.76 -28.40
N GLU A 34 15.90 -16.83 -28.03
CA GLU A 34 17.12 -17.24 -28.72
C GLU A 34 16.87 -18.11 -29.97
N ALA A 35 15.69 -18.68 -30.11
CA ALA A 35 15.31 -19.58 -31.20
C ALA A 35 15.52 -18.96 -32.60
N ASP A 36 15.76 -19.80 -33.58
CA ASP A 36 15.84 -19.39 -35.00
C ASP A 36 14.48 -19.31 -35.68
N ARG A 37 13.44 -19.86 -35.05
CA ARG A 37 12.09 -19.89 -35.55
C ARG A 37 11.10 -19.69 -34.42
N LEU A 38 10.12 -18.82 -34.62
CA LEU A 38 9.05 -18.52 -33.67
C LEU A 38 7.70 -18.87 -34.29
N GLY A 39 6.85 -19.56 -33.52
CA GLY A 39 5.44 -19.77 -33.82
C GLY A 39 4.56 -18.76 -33.05
N LEU A 40 3.54 -18.26 -33.70
CA LEU A 40 2.41 -17.57 -33.08
C LEU A 40 1.16 -18.43 -33.27
N LEU A 41 0.58 -18.89 -32.19
CA LEU A 41 -0.61 -19.73 -32.18
C LEU A 41 -1.78 -18.90 -31.66
N ILE A 42 -2.86 -18.86 -32.43
CA ILE A 42 -4.05 -18.03 -32.16
C ILE A 42 -5.27 -18.93 -32.06
N TYR A 43 -6.07 -18.74 -31.03
CA TYR A 43 -7.15 -19.64 -30.65
C TYR A 43 -8.47 -18.90 -30.42
N GLU A 44 -9.59 -19.59 -30.65
CA GLU A 44 -10.85 -19.21 -30.06
C GLU A 44 -10.82 -19.43 -28.56
N ILE A 45 -11.32 -18.46 -27.76
CA ILE A 45 -11.37 -18.59 -26.28
C ILE A 45 -12.20 -19.82 -25.86
N SER A 46 -13.27 -20.13 -26.58
CA SER A 46 -14.10 -21.32 -26.36
C SER A 46 -13.31 -22.61 -26.49
N GLU A 47 -12.40 -22.68 -27.46
CA GLU A 47 -11.52 -23.82 -27.68
C GLU A 47 -10.49 -23.97 -26.55
N CYS A 48 -9.87 -22.87 -26.09
CA CYS A 48 -8.98 -22.90 -24.92
C CYS A 48 -9.70 -23.43 -23.68
N ARG A 49 -10.94 -23.00 -23.44
CA ARG A 49 -11.75 -23.49 -22.30
C ARG A 49 -12.10 -24.95 -22.42
N ARG A 50 -12.51 -25.42 -23.61
CA ARG A 50 -12.79 -26.84 -23.87
C ARG A 50 -11.56 -27.70 -23.61
N ALA A 51 -10.43 -27.29 -24.18
CA ALA A 51 -9.18 -28.03 -24.08
C ALA A 51 -8.69 -28.13 -22.63
N ALA A 52 -8.76 -27.02 -21.86
CA ALA A 52 -8.42 -27.01 -20.43
C ALA A 52 -9.31 -27.97 -19.63
N ALA A 53 -10.62 -27.99 -19.88
CA ALA A 53 -11.58 -28.88 -19.22
C ALA A 53 -11.38 -30.37 -19.59
N GLU A 54 -10.84 -30.65 -20.76
CA GLU A 54 -10.58 -32.00 -21.26
C GLU A 54 -9.14 -32.50 -21.00
N GLY A 55 -8.25 -31.59 -20.50
CA GLY A 55 -6.84 -31.90 -20.27
C GLY A 55 -6.05 -32.16 -21.55
N VAL A 56 -6.45 -31.52 -22.65
CA VAL A 56 -5.79 -31.62 -23.95
C VAL A 56 -5.28 -30.26 -24.42
N ARG A 57 -4.45 -30.24 -25.46
CA ARG A 57 -4.03 -29.00 -26.09
C ARG A 57 -5.14 -28.44 -26.98
N PRO A 58 -5.37 -27.12 -26.99
CA PRO A 58 -6.31 -26.51 -27.92
C PRO A 58 -5.79 -26.58 -29.35
N GLU A 59 -6.71 -26.72 -30.31
CA GLU A 59 -6.39 -26.61 -31.73
C GLU A 59 -6.33 -25.13 -32.13
N PRO A 60 -5.22 -24.63 -32.71
CA PRO A 60 -5.11 -23.26 -33.10
C PRO A 60 -6.02 -22.95 -34.32
N LEU A 61 -6.76 -21.84 -34.22
CA LEU A 61 -7.50 -21.31 -35.35
C LEU A 61 -6.53 -20.86 -36.45
N TYR A 62 -5.43 -20.23 -36.05
CA TYR A 62 -4.35 -19.82 -36.93
C TYR A 62 -2.98 -20.16 -36.32
N SER A 63 -2.06 -20.62 -37.19
CA SER A 63 -0.65 -20.85 -36.85
C SER A 63 0.23 -20.07 -37.83
N VAL A 64 1.00 -19.13 -37.29
CA VAL A 64 1.95 -18.33 -38.07
C VAL A 64 3.36 -18.66 -37.56
N TYR A 65 4.25 -19.05 -38.47
CA TYR A 65 5.65 -19.29 -38.15
C TYR A 65 6.56 -18.37 -38.94
N VAL A 66 7.43 -17.68 -38.24
CA VAL A 66 8.45 -16.76 -38.78
C VAL A 66 9.85 -17.31 -38.50
N ASP A 67 10.79 -17.01 -39.37
CA ASP A 67 12.20 -17.39 -39.23
C ASP A 67 13.07 -16.16 -38.87
N SER A 68 14.38 -16.40 -38.79
CA SER A 68 15.36 -15.37 -38.42
C SER A 68 15.38 -14.13 -39.32
N SER A 69 14.73 -14.14 -40.50
CA SER A 69 14.57 -12.93 -41.31
C SER A 69 13.70 -11.87 -40.66
N TYR A 70 12.86 -12.26 -39.68
CA TYR A 70 12.02 -11.35 -38.90
C TYR A 70 12.66 -10.99 -37.54
N LYS A 71 13.94 -11.33 -37.33
CA LYS A 71 14.62 -11.18 -36.04
C LYS A 71 15.69 -10.09 -36.09
N THR A 72 15.73 -9.23 -35.07
CA THR A 72 16.81 -8.27 -34.82
C THR A 72 17.37 -8.49 -33.43
N GLY A 73 18.65 -8.87 -33.34
CA GLY A 73 19.20 -9.37 -32.09
C GLY A 73 18.42 -10.63 -31.64
N ASN A 74 17.88 -10.62 -30.44
CA ASN A 74 17.03 -11.69 -29.91
C ASN A 74 15.54 -11.41 -29.99
N VAL A 75 15.08 -10.40 -30.76
CA VAL A 75 13.69 -10.01 -30.83
C VAL A 75 13.12 -10.29 -32.21
N PHE A 76 12.10 -11.17 -32.29
CA PHE A 76 11.24 -11.30 -33.45
C PHE A 76 10.26 -10.15 -33.50
N ALA A 77 10.07 -9.53 -34.68
CA ALA A 77 9.19 -8.40 -34.89
C ALA A 77 8.42 -8.55 -36.20
N PHE A 78 7.12 -8.77 -36.13
CA PHE A 78 6.27 -8.96 -37.31
C PHE A 78 4.85 -8.45 -37.09
N ASN A 79 4.18 -8.14 -38.22
CA ASN A 79 2.77 -7.73 -38.24
C ASN A 79 1.93 -8.84 -38.87
N VAL A 80 0.78 -9.15 -38.26
CA VAL A 80 -0.21 -10.09 -38.81
C VAL A 80 -1.48 -9.36 -39.11
N ARG A 81 -1.92 -9.46 -40.39
CA ARG A 81 -3.15 -8.81 -40.90
C ARG A 81 -3.90 -9.70 -41.89
N GLY A 82 -5.03 -9.23 -42.37
CA GLY A 82 -5.86 -9.94 -43.34
C GLY A 82 -6.97 -10.77 -42.73
N VAL A 83 -6.93 -10.96 -41.40
CA VAL A 83 -7.95 -11.67 -40.60
C VAL A 83 -8.32 -10.85 -39.37
N LYS A 84 -9.49 -11.10 -38.80
CA LYS A 84 -9.93 -10.46 -37.56
C LYS A 84 -9.36 -11.22 -36.36
N LEU A 85 -8.46 -10.58 -35.61
CA LEU A 85 -7.79 -11.17 -34.46
C LEU A 85 -8.34 -10.70 -33.10
N GLY A 86 -9.05 -9.59 -33.06
CA GLY A 86 -9.63 -9.07 -31.81
C GLY A 86 -10.61 -10.05 -31.16
N GLY A 87 -10.44 -10.27 -29.85
CA GLY A 87 -11.22 -11.22 -29.05
C GLY A 87 -10.69 -12.66 -29.06
N LEU A 88 -9.54 -12.92 -29.71
CA LEU A 88 -8.91 -14.24 -29.75
C LEU A 88 -7.82 -14.35 -28.68
N ALA A 89 -7.58 -15.58 -28.23
CA ALA A 89 -6.45 -15.91 -27.36
C ALA A 89 -5.20 -16.24 -28.19
N TYR A 90 -4.01 -16.07 -27.61
CA TYR A 90 -2.76 -16.40 -28.28
C TYR A 90 -1.67 -16.85 -27.29
N CYS A 91 -0.69 -17.58 -27.81
CA CYS A 91 0.59 -17.86 -27.18
C CYS A 91 1.69 -17.96 -28.23
N PHE A 92 2.94 -17.96 -27.79
CA PHE A 92 4.07 -18.23 -28.66
C PHE A 92 4.50 -19.69 -28.55
N ASP A 93 4.98 -20.23 -29.68
CA ASP A 93 5.64 -21.55 -29.78
C ASP A 93 7.15 -21.29 -29.99
N ASP A 94 7.89 -21.40 -28.91
CA ASP A 94 9.34 -21.24 -28.88
C ASP A 94 9.99 -22.64 -28.92
N GLU A 95 10.21 -23.15 -30.13
CA GLU A 95 10.78 -24.48 -30.39
C GLU A 95 10.08 -25.65 -29.65
N GLY A 96 8.77 -25.58 -29.57
CA GLY A 96 7.93 -26.60 -28.92
C GLY A 96 7.58 -26.31 -27.45
N SER A 97 8.14 -25.23 -26.89
CA SER A 97 7.67 -24.64 -25.64
C SER A 97 6.58 -23.62 -25.91
N TYR A 98 5.43 -23.78 -25.26
CA TYR A 98 4.28 -22.89 -25.44
C TYR A 98 4.29 -21.81 -24.35
N GLU A 99 4.66 -20.61 -24.73
CA GLU A 99 4.89 -19.51 -23.80
C GLU A 99 3.79 -18.45 -23.89
N THR A 100 3.23 -18.09 -22.75
CA THR A 100 2.35 -16.93 -22.64
C THR A 100 3.16 -15.66 -22.69
N ASP A 101 2.68 -14.67 -23.43
CA ASP A 101 3.34 -13.39 -23.57
C ASP A 101 3.44 -12.64 -22.24
N ALA A 102 4.65 -12.43 -21.74
CA ALA A 102 4.90 -11.66 -20.51
C ALA A 102 4.46 -10.19 -20.61
N TYR A 103 4.29 -9.66 -21.84
CA TYR A 103 3.84 -8.32 -22.14
C TYR A 103 2.34 -8.26 -22.50
N ALA A 104 1.59 -9.34 -22.27
CA ALA A 104 0.15 -9.37 -22.52
C ALA A 104 -0.60 -8.38 -21.63
N GLU A 105 -1.37 -7.47 -22.25
CA GLU A 105 -2.18 -6.48 -21.53
C GLU A 105 -3.51 -7.05 -21.00
N ARG A 106 -3.89 -8.23 -21.47
CA ARG A 106 -5.07 -9.01 -21.08
C ARG A 106 -4.71 -10.48 -21.08
N VAL A 107 -5.10 -11.19 -20.05
CA VAL A 107 -4.78 -12.61 -19.87
C VAL A 107 -6.06 -13.39 -19.61
N LEU A 108 -6.20 -14.48 -20.33
CA LEU A 108 -7.16 -15.53 -20.07
C LEU A 108 -6.50 -16.56 -19.14
N ARG A 109 -7.01 -16.68 -17.92
CA ARG A 109 -6.60 -17.69 -16.94
C ARG A 109 -7.62 -18.82 -16.91
N LEU A 110 -7.16 -20.04 -17.03
CA LEU A 110 -7.96 -21.26 -16.98
C LEU A 110 -7.34 -22.21 -15.96
N GLU A 111 -8.15 -23.13 -15.48
CA GLU A 111 -7.73 -24.23 -14.61
C GLU A 111 -7.76 -25.54 -15.40
N GLY A 112 -6.65 -26.24 -15.42
CA GLY A 112 -6.53 -27.57 -16.02
C GLY A 112 -7.20 -28.65 -15.17
N VAL A 113 -7.41 -29.82 -15.74
CA VAL A 113 -8.03 -31.00 -15.05
C VAL A 113 -7.20 -31.47 -13.84
N ASP A 114 -5.92 -31.16 -13.82
CA ASP A 114 -4.99 -31.49 -12.73
C ASP A 114 -4.85 -30.34 -11.70
N GLY A 115 -5.64 -29.27 -11.85
CA GLY A 115 -5.59 -28.08 -11.03
C GLY A 115 -4.45 -27.11 -11.38
N SER A 116 -3.71 -27.36 -12.48
CA SER A 116 -2.69 -26.44 -12.98
C SER A 116 -3.31 -25.16 -13.54
N GLU A 117 -2.59 -24.06 -13.44
CA GLU A 117 -2.98 -22.79 -14.06
C GLU A 117 -2.50 -22.74 -15.51
N ILE A 118 -3.39 -22.40 -16.43
CA ILE A 118 -3.10 -22.24 -17.85
C ILE A 118 -3.42 -20.80 -18.24
N PHE A 119 -2.48 -20.15 -18.94
CA PHE A 119 -2.59 -18.76 -19.33
C PHE A 119 -2.47 -18.59 -20.84
N TYR A 120 -3.21 -17.63 -21.37
CA TYR A 120 -3.08 -17.15 -22.75
C TYR A 120 -3.17 -15.63 -22.76
N GLY A 121 -2.41 -14.96 -23.62
CA GLY A 121 -2.67 -13.57 -23.95
C GLY A 121 -4.00 -13.43 -24.70
N VAL A 122 -4.67 -12.28 -24.58
CA VAL A 122 -5.92 -12.00 -25.30
C VAL A 122 -5.73 -10.74 -26.13
N LEU A 123 -6.05 -10.82 -27.41
CA LEU A 123 -5.98 -9.71 -28.37
C LEU A 123 -7.23 -8.84 -28.25
N GLU A 124 -7.08 -7.63 -27.74
CA GLU A 124 -8.17 -6.66 -27.62
C GLU A 124 -7.65 -5.26 -27.96
N SER A 125 -8.34 -4.52 -28.82
CA SER A 125 -7.88 -3.25 -29.38
C SER A 125 -8.60 -2.02 -28.83
N GLY A 126 -9.48 -2.20 -27.86
CA GLY A 126 -10.23 -1.08 -27.26
C GLY A 126 -9.30 -0.07 -26.56
N ARG A 127 -9.61 1.22 -26.74
CA ARG A 127 -8.96 2.30 -25.97
C ARG A 127 -9.92 2.78 -24.90
N TYR A 128 -9.44 2.90 -23.68
CA TYR A 128 -10.21 3.46 -22.58
C TYR A 128 -10.29 4.99 -22.71
N ASP A 129 -11.45 5.55 -22.42
CA ASP A 129 -11.65 7.01 -22.40
C ASP A 129 -11.26 7.63 -21.07
N TRP A 130 -10.07 8.22 -21.03
CA TRP A 130 -9.56 8.96 -19.88
C TRP A 130 -9.99 10.43 -19.84
N SER A 131 -10.90 10.88 -20.73
CA SER A 131 -11.35 12.27 -20.73
C SER A 131 -11.91 12.69 -19.37
N GLY A 132 -11.46 13.85 -18.88
CA GLY A 132 -11.82 14.37 -17.57
C GLY A 132 -11.06 13.76 -16.39
N ASP A 133 -10.12 12.84 -16.62
CA ASP A 133 -9.16 12.40 -15.60
C ASP A 133 -8.03 13.43 -15.48
N VAL A 134 -7.61 13.70 -14.23
CA VAL A 134 -6.58 14.70 -13.91
C VAL A 134 -5.66 14.11 -12.86
N SER A 135 -4.35 14.19 -13.09
CA SER A 135 -3.35 13.84 -12.08
C SER A 135 -3.45 14.77 -10.88
N LEU A 136 -3.52 14.22 -9.69
CA LEU A 136 -3.72 14.98 -8.46
C LEU A 136 -2.43 15.61 -7.95
N ASN A 137 -1.30 14.91 -8.09
CA ASN A 137 0.03 15.33 -7.64
C ASN A 137 0.03 15.88 -6.20
N ILE A 138 -0.61 15.15 -5.29
CA ILE A 138 -0.71 15.56 -3.88
C ILE A 138 0.69 15.67 -3.28
N PRO A 139 1.05 16.82 -2.67
CA PRO A 139 2.34 16.97 -1.98
C PRO A 139 2.53 15.88 -0.91
N HIS A 140 3.77 15.44 -0.71
CA HIS A 140 4.02 14.32 0.21
C HIS A 140 3.63 14.64 1.67
N GLU A 141 3.74 15.90 2.08
CA GLU A 141 3.32 16.35 3.40
C GLU A 141 1.81 16.22 3.64
N ASP A 142 1.00 16.26 2.58
CA ASP A 142 -0.47 16.12 2.65
C ASP A 142 -0.96 14.69 2.45
N LEU A 143 -0.04 13.74 2.24
CA LEU A 143 -0.41 12.34 2.05
C LEU A 143 -0.79 11.66 3.36
N ILE A 144 -1.88 10.88 3.28
CA ILE A 144 -2.30 9.90 4.27
C ILE A 144 -2.70 8.67 3.48
N ILE A 145 -1.94 7.58 3.61
CA ILE A 145 -2.08 6.37 2.79
C ILE A 145 -2.98 5.35 3.49
N TYR A 146 -3.88 4.75 2.72
CA TYR A 146 -4.75 3.66 3.15
C TYR A 146 -4.45 2.41 2.32
N LYS A 147 -3.76 1.44 2.92
CA LYS A 147 -3.32 0.22 2.24
C LYS A 147 -4.38 -0.85 2.32
N LEU A 148 -4.73 -1.48 1.19
CA LEU A 148 -5.78 -2.49 1.13
C LEU A 148 -5.52 -3.58 0.09
N HIS A 149 -6.14 -4.75 0.31
CA HIS A 149 -6.23 -5.83 -0.65
C HIS A 149 -7.57 -5.76 -1.38
N VAL A 150 -7.58 -5.64 -2.71
CA VAL A 150 -8.80 -5.40 -3.51
C VAL A 150 -9.91 -6.40 -3.17
N ARG A 151 -9.59 -7.71 -3.19
CA ARG A 151 -10.59 -8.75 -2.91
C ARG A 151 -10.97 -8.78 -1.44
N GLY A 152 -10.01 -8.83 -0.52
CA GLY A 152 -10.23 -8.95 0.92
C GLY A 152 -10.98 -7.76 1.51
N TYR A 153 -10.84 -6.59 0.92
CA TYR A 153 -11.49 -5.38 1.42
C TYR A 153 -13.02 -5.44 1.40
N THR A 154 -13.60 -6.05 0.37
CA THR A 154 -15.06 -6.07 0.21
C THR A 154 -15.69 -7.46 0.25
N LYS A 155 -14.90 -8.54 0.35
CA LYS A 155 -15.41 -9.91 0.23
C LYS A 155 -16.30 -10.33 1.37
N ASN A 156 -16.05 -9.83 2.58
CA ASN A 156 -16.84 -10.12 3.77
C ASN A 156 -18.33 -9.77 3.56
N ARG A 157 -19.22 -10.60 4.11
CA ARG A 157 -20.69 -10.46 3.95
C ARG A 157 -21.25 -9.12 4.46
N PHE A 158 -20.58 -8.51 5.42
CA PHE A 158 -21.00 -7.23 6.02
C PHE A 158 -20.48 -6.00 5.27
N SER A 159 -19.78 -6.15 4.17
CA SER A 159 -19.28 -5.03 3.37
C SER A 159 -20.37 -4.15 2.74
N LYS A 160 -21.59 -4.67 2.62
CA LYS A 160 -22.78 -3.96 2.10
C LYS A 160 -22.59 -3.43 0.67
N VAL A 161 -21.83 -4.11 -0.15
CA VAL A 161 -21.64 -3.79 -1.59
C VAL A 161 -22.04 -4.99 -2.44
N SER A 162 -22.36 -4.74 -3.71
CA SER A 162 -22.49 -5.77 -4.74
C SER A 162 -21.12 -6.13 -5.31
N ASP A 163 -21.06 -7.20 -6.13
CA ASP A 163 -19.85 -7.64 -6.82
C ASP A 163 -18.61 -7.73 -5.90
N LYS A 164 -18.80 -8.29 -4.70
CA LYS A 164 -17.79 -8.35 -3.63
C LYS A 164 -16.46 -8.92 -4.08
N GLY A 165 -15.38 -8.30 -3.66
CA GLY A 165 -14.02 -8.72 -3.98
C GLY A 165 -13.53 -8.25 -5.36
N THR A 166 -14.16 -7.23 -5.93
CA THR A 166 -13.81 -6.68 -7.24
C THR A 166 -13.46 -5.19 -7.19
N PHE A 167 -12.86 -4.68 -8.25
CA PHE A 167 -12.60 -3.24 -8.44
C PHE A 167 -13.88 -2.41 -8.36
N LYS A 168 -14.97 -2.90 -8.93
CA LYS A 168 -16.28 -2.25 -8.85
C LYS A 168 -16.80 -2.15 -7.42
N ALA A 169 -16.63 -3.20 -6.62
CA ALA A 169 -16.97 -3.18 -5.21
C ALA A 169 -16.07 -2.23 -4.40
N LEU A 170 -14.77 -2.15 -4.75
CA LEU A 170 -13.86 -1.17 -4.19
C LEU A 170 -14.30 0.26 -4.52
N ALA A 171 -14.67 0.55 -5.77
CA ALA A 171 -15.20 1.84 -6.16
C ALA A 171 -16.45 2.23 -5.36
N ALA A 172 -17.33 1.27 -5.04
CA ALA A 172 -18.50 1.51 -4.18
C ALA A 172 -18.14 1.90 -2.74
N LYS A 173 -16.89 1.66 -2.30
CA LYS A 173 -16.36 2.06 -0.99
C LYS A 173 -15.67 3.43 -0.98
N ILE A 174 -15.51 4.08 -2.11
CA ILE A 174 -14.90 5.42 -2.20
C ILE A 174 -15.56 6.44 -1.24
N PRO A 175 -16.89 6.51 -1.08
CA PRO A 175 -17.49 7.42 -0.10
C PRO A 175 -17.00 7.20 1.32
N TYR A 176 -16.88 5.95 1.75
CA TYR A 176 -16.32 5.60 3.07
C TYR A 176 -14.85 6.00 3.19
N ILE A 177 -14.04 5.69 2.18
CA ILE A 177 -12.59 6.00 2.16
C ILE A 177 -12.39 7.52 2.21
N LYS A 178 -13.21 8.28 1.47
CA LYS A 178 -13.20 9.74 1.50
C LYS A 178 -13.63 10.31 2.85
N GLU A 179 -14.67 9.73 3.45
CA GLU A 179 -15.14 10.11 4.79
C GLU A 179 -14.10 9.83 5.87
N LEU A 180 -13.34 8.75 5.76
CA LEU A 180 -12.22 8.45 6.65
C LEU A 180 -11.16 9.56 6.61
N GLY A 181 -11.00 10.23 5.46
CA GLY A 181 -10.15 11.39 5.30
C GLY A 181 -8.76 11.10 4.73
N VAL A 182 -8.50 9.89 4.27
CA VAL A 182 -7.23 9.54 3.59
C VAL A 182 -7.14 10.18 2.21
N THR A 183 -5.93 10.39 1.72
CA THR A 183 -5.65 11.09 0.45
C THR A 183 -5.09 10.18 -0.64
N ALA A 184 -4.71 8.97 -0.28
CA ALA A 184 -4.25 7.96 -1.24
C ALA A 184 -4.64 6.56 -0.79
N VAL A 185 -4.87 5.67 -1.76
CA VAL A 185 -4.99 4.23 -1.53
C VAL A 185 -3.78 3.52 -2.11
N GLU A 186 -3.23 2.56 -1.36
CA GLU A 186 -2.19 1.65 -1.84
C GLU A 186 -2.80 0.26 -1.99
N LEU A 187 -2.87 -0.22 -3.21
CA LEU A 187 -3.39 -1.53 -3.54
C LEU A 187 -2.28 -2.58 -3.43
N MET A 188 -2.51 -3.64 -2.66
CA MET A 188 -1.71 -4.85 -2.75
C MET A 188 -1.78 -5.39 -4.18
N PRO A 189 -0.89 -6.32 -4.61
CA PRO A 189 -0.78 -6.72 -6.01
C PRO A 189 -2.14 -6.95 -6.68
N ALA A 190 -2.39 -6.18 -7.74
CA ALA A 190 -3.63 -6.21 -8.51
C ALA A 190 -3.41 -6.57 -10.00
N TYR A 191 -2.18 -6.90 -10.39
CA TYR A 191 -1.84 -7.52 -11.67
C TYR A 191 -2.16 -9.02 -11.66
N GLU A 192 -2.15 -9.69 -12.83
CA GLU A 192 -2.42 -11.12 -12.94
C GLU A 192 -1.23 -11.95 -12.46
N PHE A 193 -1.18 -12.22 -11.16
CA PHE A 193 -0.14 -13.04 -10.51
C PHE A 193 -0.46 -14.54 -10.59
N VAL A 194 0.57 -15.38 -10.53
CA VAL A 194 0.47 -16.84 -10.54
C VAL A 194 0.52 -17.42 -9.12
N ASN A 195 0.18 -18.69 -8.98
CA ASN A 195 0.40 -19.46 -7.76
C ASN A 195 1.63 -20.35 -7.94
N SER A 196 2.79 -19.90 -7.53
CA SER A 196 4.02 -20.72 -7.60
C SER A 196 4.21 -21.65 -6.40
N GLY A 197 3.48 -21.43 -5.31
CA GLY A 197 3.56 -22.18 -4.07
C GLY A 197 2.55 -23.31 -3.93
N ALA A 198 2.70 -24.10 -2.86
CA ALA A 198 1.77 -25.19 -2.52
C ALA A 198 0.41 -24.68 -2.01
N ASN A 199 0.35 -23.48 -1.45
CA ASN A 199 -0.86 -22.84 -0.95
C ASN A 199 -1.41 -21.83 -1.96
N THR A 200 -2.71 -21.58 -1.90
CA THR A 200 -3.32 -20.51 -2.70
C THR A 200 -2.70 -19.17 -2.33
N ASN A 201 -2.20 -18.44 -3.32
CA ASN A 201 -1.66 -17.11 -3.12
C ASN A 201 -2.82 -16.10 -3.12
N PHE A 202 -3.24 -15.69 -1.92
CA PHE A 202 -4.29 -14.68 -1.75
C PHE A 202 -3.75 -13.26 -1.89
N TRP A 203 -2.58 -12.96 -1.32
CA TRP A 203 -2.01 -11.61 -1.35
C TRP A 203 -1.48 -11.17 -2.71
N GLY A 204 -0.92 -12.09 -3.49
CA GLY A 204 -0.42 -11.79 -4.83
C GLY A 204 1.06 -11.44 -4.92
N TYR A 205 1.85 -11.61 -3.86
CA TYR A 205 3.31 -11.42 -3.94
C TYR A 205 3.98 -12.61 -4.60
N ASP A 206 3.82 -12.68 -5.91
CA ASP A 206 4.41 -13.68 -6.79
C ASP A 206 4.66 -13.07 -8.18
N GLY A 207 5.39 -13.78 -9.02
CA GLY A 207 5.52 -13.44 -10.43
C GLY A 207 4.19 -13.52 -11.15
N GLY A 208 4.13 -12.98 -12.37
CA GLY A 208 2.91 -13.04 -13.17
C GLY A 208 3.00 -12.24 -14.45
N PHE A 209 1.82 -11.89 -14.96
CA PHE A 209 1.65 -11.06 -16.16
C PHE A 209 1.38 -9.62 -15.72
N TYR A 210 2.46 -8.89 -15.52
CA TYR A 210 2.42 -7.59 -14.84
C TYR A 210 1.68 -6.49 -15.59
N MET A 211 1.47 -6.63 -16.90
CA MET A 211 0.71 -5.64 -17.69
C MET A 211 -0.79 -5.91 -17.75
N ALA A 212 -1.22 -7.07 -17.25
CA ALA A 212 -2.64 -7.40 -17.17
C ALA A 212 -3.16 -7.20 -15.72
N PRO A 213 -4.32 -6.55 -15.52
CA PRO A 213 -4.96 -6.55 -14.20
C PRO A 213 -5.47 -7.95 -13.85
N ARG A 214 -5.56 -8.22 -12.54
CA ARG A 214 -6.10 -9.50 -12.07
C ARG A 214 -7.53 -9.71 -12.53
N GLY A 215 -7.76 -10.66 -13.44
CA GLY A 215 -9.10 -10.93 -13.97
C GLY A 215 -10.12 -11.26 -12.88
N ALA A 216 -9.71 -12.04 -11.86
CA ALA A 216 -10.56 -12.39 -10.72
C ALA A 216 -11.04 -11.19 -9.88
N TYR A 217 -10.42 -10.00 -10.03
CA TYR A 217 -10.84 -8.78 -9.36
C TYR A 217 -11.77 -7.91 -10.22
N SER A 218 -12.17 -8.37 -11.40
CA SER A 218 -13.15 -7.70 -12.26
C SER A 218 -14.47 -8.47 -12.31
N ALA A 219 -15.57 -7.79 -11.99
CA ALA A 219 -16.92 -8.36 -12.10
C ALA A 219 -17.32 -8.67 -13.55
N SER A 220 -16.63 -8.05 -14.50
CA SER A 220 -16.83 -8.23 -15.96
C SER A 220 -15.93 -9.31 -16.56
N TYR A 221 -15.00 -9.92 -15.81
CA TYR A 221 -14.11 -10.95 -16.33
C TYR A 221 -14.89 -12.15 -16.87
N GLY A 222 -14.52 -12.60 -18.07
CA GLY A 222 -15.21 -13.70 -18.76
C GLY A 222 -16.55 -13.33 -19.43
N LYS A 223 -16.96 -12.06 -19.39
CA LYS A 223 -18.10 -11.50 -20.11
C LYS A 223 -17.67 -10.92 -21.46
N HIS A 224 -18.64 -10.50 -22.28
CA HIS A 224 -18.40 -9.92 -23.61
C HIS A 224 -17.97 -8.43 -23.58
N VAL A 225 -17.27 -8.02 -22.52
CA VAL A 225 -16.75 -6.66 -22.35
C VAL A 225 -15.30 -6.72 -21.92
N ASP A 226 -14.52 -5.69 -22.23
CA ASP A 226 -13.13 -5.61 -21.79
C ASP A 226 -13.05 -5.45 -20.27
N TYR A 227 -12.67 -6.51 -19.58
CA TYR A 227 -12.64 -6.56 -18.11
C TYR A 227 -11.62 -5.58 -17.51
N THR A 228 -10.65 -5.13 -18.30
CA THR A 228 -9.62 -4.18 -17.86
C THR A 228 -10.17 -2.78 -17.64
N TYR A 229 -11.32 -2.45 -18.22
CA TYR A 229 -11.96 -1.14 -18.06
C TYR A 229 -12.47 -0.91 -16.64
N GLU A 230 -12.87 -1.98 -15.94
CA GLU A 230 -13.37 -1.87 -14.58
C GLU A 230 -12.31 -1.30 -13.61
N PHE A 231 -11.05 -1.69 -13.76
CA PHE A 231 -9.97 -1.13 -12.94
C PHE A 231 -9.68 0.33 -13.31
N ARG A 232 -9.67 0.66 -14.62
CA ARG A 232 -9.51 2.04 -15.08
C ARG A 232 -10.64 2.95 -14.58
N ASP A 233 -11.88 2.48 -14.63
CA ASP A 233 -13.04 3.20 -14.08
C ASP A 233 -12.88 3.44 -12.57
N THR A 234 -12.38 2.46 -11.84
CA THR A 234 -12.15 2.56 -10.39
C THR A 234 -11.08 3.63 -10.08
N ILE A 235 -9.95 3.63 -10.80
CA ILE A 235 -8.90 4.64 -10.64
C ILE A 235 -9.45 6.04 -10.95
N LYS A 236 -10.13 6.21 -12.08
CA LYS A 236 -10.75 7.47 -12.46
C LYS A 236 -11.75 7.99 -11.42
N GLN A 237 -12.51 7.11 -10.77
CA GLN A 237 -13.39 7.47 -9.67
C GLN A 237 -12.62 7.90 -8.40
N PHE A 238 -11.51 7.27 -8.07
CA PHE A 238 -10.63 7.72 -6.98
C PHE A 238 -10.11 9.14 -7.25
N HIS A 239 -9.55 9.40 -8.44
CA HIS A 239 -9.06 10.71 -8.82
C HIS A 239 -10.15 11.78 -8.74
N LYS A 240 -11.34 11.49 -9.24
CA LYS A 240 -12.50 12.40 -9.15
C LYS A 240 -12.86 12.75 -7.70
N ASN A 241 -12.53 11.90 -6.75
CA ASN A 241 -12.74 12.13 -5.33
C ASN A 241 -11.52 12.69 -4.59
N GLY A 242 -10.45 13.07 -5.31
CA GLY A 242 -9.24 13.65 -4.73
C GLY A 242 -8.35 12.63 -4.01
N ILE A 243 -8.37 11.37 -4.44
CA ILE A 243 -7.62 10.26 -3.83
C ILE A 243 -6.68 9.67 -4.89
N GLU A 244 -5.37 9.70 -4.61
CA GLU A 244 -4.37 9.05 -5.45
C GLU A 244 -4.43 7.52 -5.33
N VAL A 245 -3.95 6.82 -6.36
CA VAL A 245 -3.92 5.35 -6.40
C VAL A 245 -2.49 4.87 -6.62
N TYR A 246 -2.01 4.08 -5.67
CA TYR A 246 -0.72 3.39 -5.74
C TYR A 246 -0.94 1.89 -5.86
N MET A 247 0.03 1.17 -6.40
CA MET A 247 -0.01 -0.29 -6.48
C MET A 247 1.32 -0.89 -6.06
N GLU A 248 1.27 -1.93 -5.24
CA GLU A 248 2.43 -2.77 -4.96
C GLU A 248 2.71 -3.70 -6.14
N MET A 249 3.97 -3.78 -6.53
CA MET A 249 4.44 -4.70 -7.56
C MET A 249 5.61 -5.52 -7.00
N PHE A 250 5.38 -6.81 -6.87
CA PHE A 250 6.39 -7.76 -6.44
C PHE A 250 7.06 -8.40 -7.66
N PHE A 251 8.38 -8.30 -7.73
CA PHE A 251 9.17 -8.96 -8.77
C PHE A 251 10.12 -9.98 -8.12
N PRO A 252 10.05 -11.25 -8.52
CA PRO A 252 10.96 -12.28 -8.02
C PRO A 252 12.42 -11.91 -8.23
N HIS A 253 13.29 -12.45 -7.38
CA HIS A 253 14.74 -12.27 -7.48
C HIS A 253 15.25 -12.60 -8.89
N GLY A 254 16.11 -11.74 -9.42
CA GLY A 254 16.66 -11.87 -10.77
C GLY A 254 15.79 -11.38 -11.90
N THR A 255 14.61 -10.76 -11.61
CA THR A 255 13.82 -10.11 -12.65
C THR A 255 14.61 -8.96 -13.28
N GLY A 256 14.67 -8.93 -14.63
CA GLY A 256 15.42 -7.91 -15.36
C GLY A 256 14.87 -6.50 -15.11
N SER A 257 15.75 -5.58 -14.76
CA SER A 257 15.39 -4.20 -14.42
C SER A 257 14.69 -3.44 -15.56
N GLY A 258 15.04 -3.73 -16.83
CA GLY A 258 14.36 -3.16 -18.00
C GLY A 258 12.89 -3.62 -18.11
N TYR A 259 12.61 -4.87 -17.75
CA TYR A 259 11.22 -5.37 -17.71
C TYR A 259 10.41 -4.70 -16.60
N ILE A 260 11.02 -4.50 -15.41
CA ILE A 260 10.38 -3.77 -14.31
C ILE A 260 10.01 -2.36 -14.75
N ASP A 261 10.94 -1.66 -15.41
CA ASP A 261 10.73 -0.31 -15.93
C ASP A 261 9.58 -0.26 -16.96
N ASP A 262 9.57 -1.18 -17.92
CA ASP A 262 8.49 -1.31 -18.90
C ASP A 262 7.12 -1.52 -18.23
N CYS A 263 7.05 -2.35 -17.19
CA CYS A 263 5.84 -2.58 -16.42
C CYS A 263 5.36 -1.31 -15.73
N VAL A 264 6.25 -0.59 -15.03
CA VAL A 264 5.89 0.65 -14.33
C VAL A 264 5.44 1.73 -15.31
N ARG A 265 6.14 1.91 -16.44
CA ARG A 265 5.72 2.81 -17.52
C ARG A 265 4.34 2.46 -18.05
N TYR A 266 4.06 1.17 -18.24
CA TYR A 266 2.77 0.70 -18.72
C TYR A 266 1.64 1.11 -17.76
N TRP A 267 1.77 0.84 -16.47
CA TRP A 267 0.77 1.20 -15.47
C TRP A 267 0.59 2.71 -15.35
N ARG A 268 1.66 3.49 -15.42
CA ARG A 268 1.58 4.96 -15.43
C ARG A 268 0.81 5.46 -16.64
N ARG A 269 1.09 4.94 -17.83
CA ARG A 269 0.50 5.41 -19.09
C ARG A 269 -0.91 4.90 -19.32
N GLU A 270 -1.16 3.61 -19.07
CA GLU A 270 -2.41 2.95 -19.45
C GLU A 270 -3.46 2.95 -18.32
N TYR A 271 -3.02 3.07 -17.06
CA TYR A 271 -3.91 3.06 -15.89
C TYR A 271 -3.85 4.34 -15.06
N HIS A 272 -2.98 5.29 -15.41
CA HIS A 272 -2.83 6.57 -14.70
C HIS A 272 -2.57 6.42 -13.19
N ILE A 273 -1.93 5.33 -12.74
CA ILE A 273 -1.56 5.20 -11.33
C ILE A 273 -0.57 6.29 -10.94
N ASP A 274 -0.72 6.82 -9.73
CA ASP A 274 0.07 7.95 -9.22
C ASP A 274 1.38 7.51 -8.57
N GLY A 275 1.47 6.25 -8.15
CA GLY A 275 2.66 5.69 -7.54
C GLY A 275 2.73 4.19 -7.62
N VAL A 276 3.94 3.67 -7.37
CA VAL A 276 4.24 2.24 -7.33
C VAL A 276 5.11 1.93 -6.12
N HIS A 277 4.75 0.87 -5.39
CA HIS A 277 5.61 0.31 -4.37
C HIS A 277 6.34 -0.90 -4.94
N LEU A 278 7.64 -0.75 -5.17
CA LEU A 278 8.48 -1.77 -5.76
C LEU A 278 9.03 -2.70 -4.68
N ILE A 279 8.67 -3.97 -4.77
CA ILE A 279 9.19 -5.06 -3.95
C ILE A 279 10.01 -5.95 -4.88
N CYS A 280 11.30 -5.66 -5.01
CA CYS A 280 12.23 -6.28 -5.94
C CYS A 280 13.66 -6.21 -5.41
N ASP A 281 14.62 -6.70 -6.18
CA ASP A 281 16.04 -6.53 -5.84
C ASP A 281 16.42 -5.04 -5.76
N ASP A 282 17.20 -4.66 -4.75
CA ASP A 282 17.55 -3.26 -4.45
C ASP A 282 18.07 -2.47 -5.67
N ASN A 283 18.91 -3.10 -6.50
CA ASN A 283 19.45 -2.45 -7.70
C ASN A 283 18.42 -2.32 -8.84
N ALA A 284 17.35 -3.10 -8.82
CA ALA A 284 16.36 -3.10 -9.91
C ALA A 284 15.38 -1.94 -9.80
N ALA A 285 15.09 -1.45 -8.60
CA ALA A 285 14.23 -0.30 -8.36
C ALA A 285 14.82 1.03 -8.90
N GLY A 286 16.12 1.08 -9.12
CA GLY A 286 16.83 2.29 -9.54
C GLY A 286 16.50 2.75 -10.95
N ILE A 287 16.20 1.85 -11.86
CA ILE A 287 15.90 2.23 -13.26
C ILE A 287 14.59 3.00 -13.34
N PRO A 288 13.45 2.54 -12.78
CA PRO A 288 12.25 3.36 -12.70
C PRO A 288 12.45 4.70 -11.98
N ALA A 289 13.29 4.74 -10.95
CA ALA A 289 13.61 5.97 -10.22
C ALA A 289 14.32 7.04 -11.08
N ASP A 290 15.11 6.60 -12.07
CA ASP A 290 15.87 7.48 -12.96
C ASP A 290 15.16 7.70 -14.32
N ASP A 291 14.02 7.06 -14.55
CA ASP A 291 13.32 7.15 -15.83
C ASP A 291 12.61 8.50 -16.00
N VAL A 292 12.96 9.20 -17.09
CA VAL A 292 12.36 10.50 -17.44
C VAL A 292 10.85 10.44 -17.70
N PHE A 293 10.33 9.30 -18.18
CA PHE A 293 8.89 9.10 -18.41
C PHE A 293 8.09 8.90 -17.13
N LEU A 294 8.77 8.55 -16.03
CA LEU A 294 8.18 8.35 -14.72
C LEU A 294 8.34 9.56 -13.78
N LYS A 295 8.94 10.65 -14.26
CA LYS A 295 9.12 11.86 -13.47
C LYS A 295 7.79 12.36 -12.88
N GLY A 296 7.77 12.65 -11.58
CA GLY A 296 6.57 13.03 -10.84
C GLY A 296 5.66 11.86 -10.42
N MET A 297 6.04 10.60 -10.73
CA MET A 297 5.40 9.42 -10.15
C MET A 297 6.05 9.09 -8.81
N LYS A 298 5.23 8.76 -7.81
CA LYS A 298 5.73 8.38 -6.48
C LYS A 298 6.23 6.94 -6.48
N ILE A 299 7.52 6.74 -6.16
CA ILE A 299 8.15 5.42 -6.16
C ILE A 299 8.53 5.05 -4.74
N PHE A 300 7.85 4.04 -4.18
CA PHE A 300 8.04 3.57 -2.83
C PHE A 300 8.95 2.33 -2.79
N SER A 301 9.80 2.26 -1.79
CA SER A 301 10.62 1.09 -1.45
C SER A 301 10.97 1.10 0.04
N THR A 302 11.51 0.00 0.53
CA THR A 302 12.01 -0.11 1.91
C THR A 302 13.44 0.38 2.07
N ASN A 303 14.19 0.53 0.98
CA ASN A 303 15.60 0.93 1.01
C ASN A 303 16.00 1.74 -0.23
N TRP A 304 16.46 2.98 0.01
CA TRP A 304 17.01 3.87 -0.99
C TRP A 304 18.44 4.32 -0.67
N ASP A 305 19.18 3.60 0.19
CA ASP A 305 20.49 4.03 0.70
C ASP A 305 21.53 4.25 -0.39
N ASN A 306 21.43 3.55 -1.51
CA ASN A 306 22.32 3.68 -2.66
C ASN A 306 21.93 4.80 -3.64
N TYR A 307 20.84 5.52 -3.39
CA TYR A 307 20.34 6.56 -4.27
C TYR A 307 20.56 7.95 -3.67
N GLY A 308 20.87 8.92 -4.53
CA GLY A 308 20.93 10.33 -4.18
C GLY A 308 19.55 10.92 -3.89
N ARG A 309 19.51 12.24 -3.62
CA ARG A 309 18.25 12.97 -3.46
C ARG A 309 17.43 12.91 -4.75
N ASN A 310 16.20 12.43 -4.64
CA ASN A 310 15.22 12.44 -5.71
C ASN A 310 13.84 12.59 -5.08
N ASP A 311 13.11 13.65 -5.42
CA ASP A 311 11.83 14.01 -4.82
C ASP A 311 10.68 13.06 -5.21
N ASP A 312 10.91 12.10 -6.12
CA ASP A 312 9.96 11.05 -6.49
C ASP A 312 10.12 9.76 -5.66
N LEU A 313 11.13 9.67 -4.77
CA LEU A 313 11.40 8.50 -3.92
C LEU A 313 10.76 8.63 -2.55
N TYR A 314 10.19 7.53 -2.06
CA TYR A 314 9.49 7.41 -0.78
C TYR A 314 9.98 6.17 -0.05
N GLU A 315 10.23 6.28 1.25
CA GLU A 315 10.83 5.19 2.05
C GLU A 315 9.87 4.67 3.12
N TYR A 316 9.58 3.38 3.10
CA TYR A 316 8.87 2.71 4.18
C TYR A 316 9.73 2.65 5.43
N ASN A 317 9.24 3.20 6.54
CA ASN A 317 9.99 3.37 7.77
C ASN A 317 9.70 2.25 8.79
N ASN A 318 10.32 1.08 8.58
CA ASN A 318 10.23 -0.04 9.53
C ASN A 318 10.74 0.35 10.93
N GLY A 319 11.71 1.26 11.01
CA GLY A 319 12.21 1.76 12.28
C GLY A 319 11.16 2.48 13.12
N PHE A 320 10.21 3.17 12.47
CA PHE A 320 9.08 3.76 13.17
C PHE A 320 8.16 2.68 13.78
N LEU A 321 7.79 1.66 12.99
CA LEU A 321 6.99 0.53 13.47
C LEU A 321 7.62 -0.12 14.70
N GLU A 322 8.90 -0.46 14.62
CA GLU A 322 9.61 -1.13 15.72
C GLU A 322 9.68 -0.25 16.96
N SER A 323 10.09 1.00 16.81
CA SER A 323 10.26 1.95 17.90
C SER A 323 8.92 2.29 18.57
N ALA A 324 7.86 2.53 17.78
CA ALA A 324 6.53 2.84 18.30
C ALA A 324 5.91 1.66 19.05
N ARG A 325 6.00 0.42 18.52
CA ARG A 325 5.51 -0.76 19.23
C ARG A 325 6.21 -0.97 20.56
N ARG A 326 7.53 -0.79 20.61
CA ARG A 326 8.34 -0.92 21.83
C ARG A 326 8.00 0.13 22.89
N ILE A 327 7.93 1.39 22.49
CA ILE A 327 7.64 2.47 23.46
C ILE A 327 6.20 2.36 24.00
N ILE A 328 5.21 2.03 23.16
CA ILE A 328 3.81 1.85 23.58
C ILE A 328 3.66 0.68 24.55
N LYS A 329 4.38 -0.41 24.32
CA LYS A 329 4.43 -1.54 25.24
C LYS A 329 5.08 -1.17 26.59
N GLY A 330 5.98 -0.19 26.59
CA GLY A 330 6.72 0.27 27.77
C GLY A 330 8.08 -0.42 27.92
N ASP A 331 8.69 -0.87 26.84
CA ASP A 331 10.05 -1.42 26.84
C ASP A 331 11.06 -0.35 27.30
N GLU A 332 12.16 -0.81 27.89
CA GLU A 332 13.25 0.06 28.32
C GLU A 332 14.11 0.51 27.15
N ASP A 333 14.83 1.61 27.33
CA ASP A 333 15.81 2.16 26.40
C ASP A 333 15.27 2.47 25.00
N GLN A 334 13.99 2.91 24.92
CA GLN A 334 13.33 3.19 23.64
C GLN A 334 13.14 4.69 23.35
N LEU A 335 13.13 5.52 24.38
CA LEU A 335 12.67 6.90 24.28
C LEU A 335 13.46 7.74 23.27
N GLN A 336 14.80 7.68 23.31
CA GLN A 336 15.65 8.46 22.42
C GLN A 336 15.45 8.09 20.95
N GLY A 337 15.42 6.78 20.65
CA GLY A 337 15.18 6.28 19.30
C GLY A 337 13.79 6.64 18.81
N PHE A 338 12.78 6.55 19.68
CA PHE A 338 11.41 6.91 19.34
C PHE A 338 11.25 8.40 19.03
N LEU A 339 11.84 9.29 19.83
CA LEU A 339 11.83 10.75 19.56
C LEU A 339 12.47 11.07 18.22
N TYR A 340 13.53 10.38 17.84
CA TYR A 340 14.12 10.51 16.49
C TYR A 340 13.13 10.04 15.42
N MET A 341 12.48 8.89 15.58
CA MET A 341 11.52 8.36 14.61
C MET A 341 10.29 9.27 14.43
N MET A 342 9.86 9.97 15.49
CA MET A 342 8.75 10.93 15.41
C MET A 342 9.04 12.12 14.49
N ARG A 343 10.30 12.51 14.29
CA ARG A 343 10.70 13.63 13.43
C ARG A 343 11.35 13.21 12.11
N LYS A 344 11.71 11.92 11.94
CA LYS A 344 12.40 11.44 10.73
C LYS A 344 11.56 11.68 9.49
N ASN A 345 12.08 12.51 8.59
CA ASN A 345 11.49 12.82 7.29
C ASN A 345 12.60 13.26 6.33
N THR A 346 13.37 12.30 5.82
CA THR A 346 14.58 12.55 5.05
C THR A 346 14.30 13.40 3.81
N PRO A 347 14.97 14.55 3.60
CA PRO A 347 14.77 15.37 2.41
C PRO A 347 14.97 14.58 1.11
N GLY A 348 13.99 14.68 0.19
CA GLY A 348 13.99 13.93 -1.08
C GLY A 348 13.72 12.42 -0.95
N ARG A 349 13.39 11.95 0.26
CA ARG A 349 12.94 10.57 0.55
C ARG A 349 11.99 10.58 1.74
N PRO A 350 10.77 11.15 1.60
CA PRO A 350 9.82 11.20 2.69
C PRO A 350 9.56 9.81 3.30
N SER A 351 9.48 9.77 4.63
CA SER A 351 9.26 8.54 5.37
C SER A 351 7.78 8.18 5.43
N VAL A 352 7.44 6.94 5.12
CA VAL A 352 6.09 6.38 5.32
C VAL A 352 6.05 5.66 6.67
N ASN A 353 5.29 6.19 7.63
CA ASN A 353 5.21 5.71 9.00
C ASN A 353 3.95 4.87 9.22
N TYR A 354 4.10 3.70 9.84
CA TYR A 354 3.01 2.78 10.13
C TYR A 354 3.33 1.93 11.35
N ILE A 355 2.32 1.36 11.98
CA ILE A 355 2.47 0.45 13.14
C ILE A 355 2.02 -0.96 12.79
N ALA A 356 1.14 -1.10 11.79
CA ALA A 356 0.67 -2.37 11.29
C ALA A 356 0.56 -2.35 9.76
N SER A 357 0.68 -3.51 9.15
CA SER A 357 0.58 -3.74 7.70
C SER A 357 0.06 -5.16 7.46
N ASN A 358 -0.09 -5.57 6.19
CA ASN A 358 -0.42 -6.94 5.83
C ASN A 358 0.65 -7.96 6.28
N ASP A 359 1.93 -7.57 6.21
CA ASP A 359 3.05 -8.39 6.68
C ASP A 359 3.24 -8.15 8.18
N GLY A 360 2.64 -8.99 8.99
CA GLY A 360 2.62 -8.91 10.44
C GLY A 360 1.21 -8.91 11.04
N PHE A 361 1.11 -8.53 12.32
CA PHE A 361 -0.17 -8.38 12.99
C PHE A 361 -0.91 -7.13 12.53
N THR A 362 -2.25 -7.21 12.44
CA THR A 362 -3.11 -6.03 12.41
C THR A 362 -2.94 -5.21 13.69
N LEU A 363 -3.37 -3.95 13.68
CA LEU A 363 -3.25 -3.09 14.87
C LEU A 363 -3.92 -3.71 16.11
N ALA A 364 -5.10 -4.32 15.96
CA ALA A 364 -5.79 -4.99 17.05
C ALA A 364 -5.02 -6.22 17.54
N ASP A 365 -4.41 -6.97 16.63
CA ASP A 365 -3.66 -8.18 16.97
C ASP A 365 -2.32 -7.85 17.66
N VAL A 366 -1.68 -6.72 17.34
CA VAL A 366 -0.48 -6.22 18.05
C VAL A 366 -0.71 -6.13 19.56
N TYR A 367 -1.93 -5.75 19.97
CA TYR A 367 -2.27 -5.60 21.41
C TYR A 367 -3.16 -6.73 21.95
N SER A 368 -3.28 -7.83 21.18
CA SER A 368 -4.10 -8.97 21.58
C SER A 368 -3.34 -10.30 21.62
N TYR A 369 -2.17 -10.37 20.99
CA TYR A 369 -1.41 -11.59 20.85
C TYR A 369 0.09 -11.36 21.11
N ASP A 370 0.68 -12.23 21.95
CA ASP A 370 2.13 -12.29 22.11
C ASP A 370 2.77 -13.22 21.07
N ARG A 371 2.02 -14.20 20.59
CA ARG A 371 2.48 -15.23 19.66
C ARG A 371 1.64 -15.22 18.38
N LYS A 372 2.28 -15.58 17.27
CA LYS A 372 1.57 -15.83 16.02
C LYS A 372 0.72 -17.10 16.08
N HIS A 373 -0.41 -17.07 15.39
CA HIS A 373 -1.36 -18.18 15.26
C HIS A 373 -1.63 -18.42 13.77
N ASN A 374 -0.62 -18.99 13.07
CA ASN A 374 -0.64 -19.24 11.63
C ASN A 374 -0.98 -20.70 11.30
N GLU A 375 -1.53 -21.47 12.23
CA GLU A 375 -1.82 -22.90 12.04
C GLU A 375 -2.71 -23.14 10.81
N ALA A 376 -3.65 -22.23 10.55
CA ALA A 376 -4.54 -22.29 9.38
C ALA A 376 -3.82 -22.21 8.03
N ASN A 377 -2.57 -21.72 7.99
CA ASN A 377 -1.76 -21.65 6.77
C ASN A 377 -1.19 -23.01 6.36
N GLY A 378 -1.29 -24.04 7.21
CA GLY A 378 -0.83 -25.41 6.89
C GLY A 378 0.68 -25.61 6.95
N GLU A 379 1.44 -24.65 7.49
CA GLU A 379 2.90 -24.66 7.59
C GLU A 379 3.41 -24.96 9.01
N ASN A 380 2.57 -25.57 9.85
CA ASN A 380 2.87 -25.88 11.26
C ASN A 380 3.31 -24.65 12.07
N ASN A 381 2.72 -23.49 11.78
CA ASN A 381 3.01 -22.21 12.44
C ASN A 381 4.49 -21.79 12.35
N ARG A 382 5.21 -22.20 11.29
CA ARG A 382 6.63 -21.85 11.06
C ARG A 382 6.80 -20.58 10.21
N ASP A 383 5.80 -20.27 9.39
CA ASP A 383 5.74 -19.09 8.52
C ASP A 383 5.49 -17.80 9.31
N GLY A 384 5.79 -16.65 8.72
CA GLY A 384 5.66 -15.34 9.34
C GLY A 384 6.68 -15.07 10.44
N ALA A 385 6.72 -13.84 10.92
CA ALA A 385 7.68 -13.40 11.94
C ALA A 385 7.41 -14.05 13.31
N ASN A 386 8.47 -14.52 13.97
CA ASN A 386 8.38 -15.04 15.33
C ASN A 386 8.32 -13.93 16.39
N TYR A 387 8.83 -12.75 16.06
CA TYR A 387 8.94 -11.61 16.96
C TYR A 387 8.10 -10.46 16.39
N ASN A 388 7.00 -10.15 17.06
CA ASN A 388 6.05 -9.16 16.56
C ASN A 388 6.11 -7.83 17.32
N LEU A 389 6.94 -7.72 18.36
CA LEU A 389 6.99 -6.55 19.24
C LEU A 389 5.61 -6.20 19.82
N SER A 390 4.80 -7.21 20.03
CA SER A 390 3.39 -7.15 20.43
C SER A 390 3.24 -7.37 21.93
N TRP A 391 2.02 -7.15 22.41
CA TRP A 391 1.66 -7.41 23.80
C TRP A 391 0.18 -7.82 23.90
N ASN A 392 -0.09 -8.99 24.46
CA ASN A 392 -1.45 -9.49 24.64
C ASN A 392 -2.24 -8.78 25.76
N CYS A 393 -1.62 -7.84 26.48
CA CYS A 393 -2.21 -7.12 27.62
C CYS A 393 -2.67 -8.06 28.77
N GLY A 394 -2.00 -9.21 28.90
CA GLY A 394 -2.24 -10.20 29.97
C GLY A 394 -3.26 -11.29 29.61
N VAL A 395 -3.80 -11.32 28.38
CA VAL A 395 -4.67 -12.38 27.88
C VAL A 395 -4.41 -12.62 26.41
N GLU A 396 -3.99 -13.83 26.03
CA GLU A 396 -3.79 -14.19 24.63
C GLU A 396 -5.13 -14.29 23.90
N GLY A 397 -5.28 -13.51 22.82
CA GLY A 397 -6.46 -13.53 21.97
C GLY A 397 -7.71 -12.86 22.55
N PRO A 398 -8.90 -13.21 22.04
CA PRO A 398 -10.15 -12.56 22.41
C PRO A 398 -10.48 -12.67 23.90
N THR A 399 -10.98 -11.60 24.52
CA THR A 399 -11.37 -11.59 25.93
C THR A 399 -12.54 -10.65 26.19
N LYS A 400 -13.30 -10.96 27.27
CA LYS A 400 -14.35 -10.10 27.81
C LYS A 400 -13.92 -9.40 29.10
N ARG A 401 -12.67 -9.57 29.54
CA ARG A 401 -12.13 -8.90 30.73
C ARG A 401 -12.03 -7.40 30.47
N ARG A 402 -12.92 -6.63 31.10
CA ARG A 402 -13.09 -5.20 30.87
C ARG A 402 -11.76 -4.42 30.90
N LYS A 403 -10.95 -4.63 31.95
CA LYS A 403 -9.65 -3.94 32.09
C LYS A 403 -8.68 -4.22 30.93
N VAL A 404 -8.68 -5.45 30.41
CA VAL A 404 -7.83 -5.83 29.28
C VAL A 404 -8.34 -5.17 28.00
N VAL A 405 -9.64 -5.18 27.77
CA VAL A 405 -10.27 -4.54 26.59
C VAL A 405 -10.02 -3.02 26.61
N GLU A 406 -10.20 -2.37 27.77
CA GLU A 406 -9.92 -0.93 27.93
C GLU A 406 -8.46 -0.60 27.67
N LEU A 407 -7.53 -1.41 28.18
CA LEU A 407 -6.08 -1.25 27.92
C LEU A 407 -5.75 -1.40 26.44
N ARG A 408 -6.24 -2.46 25.77
CA ARG A 408 -6.04 -2.67 24.32
C ARG A 408 -6.53 -1.48 23.52
N ASN A 409 -7.73 -0.97 23.81
CA ASN A 409 -8.28 0.19 23.15
C ASN A 409 -7.46 1.46 23.38
N LEU A 410 -6.91 1.63 24.58
CA LEU A 410 -6.02 2.75 24.90
C LEU A 410 -4.73 2.67 24.08
N LEU A 411 -4.10 1.49 24.01
CA LEU A 411 -2.86 1.31 23.25
C LEU A 411 -3.07 1.49 21.74
N MET A 412 -4.19 1.05 21.19
CA MET A 412 -4.54 1.32 19.79
C MET A 412 -4.72 2.83 19.54
N ARG A 413 -5.38 3.57 20.46
CA ARG A 413 -5.47 5.04 20.34
C ARG A 413 -4.10 5.71 20.41
N ASN A 414 -3.22 5.26 21.30
CA ASN A 414 -1.84 5.76 21.36
C ASN A 414 -1.09 5.53 20.04
N ALA A 415 -1.23 4.33 19.47
CA ALA A 415 -0.60 3.97 18.20
C ALA A 415 -1.05 4.91 17.05
N ILE A 416 -2.35 5.12 16.90
CA ILE A 416 -2.92 6.04 15.90
C ILE A 416 -2.45 7.47 16.15
N THR A 417 -2.43 7.92 17.42
CA THR A 417 -1.97 9.27 17.76
C THR A 417 -0.51 9.47 17.37
N PHE A 418 0.37 8.52 17.66
CA PHE A 418 1.77 8.64 17.27
C PHE A 418 1.95 8.66 15.76
N VAL A 419 1.25 7.81 15.00
CA VAL A 419 1.33 7.82 13.53
C VAL A 419 0.86 9.15 12.97
N MET A 420 -0.23 9.72 13.51
CA MET A 420 -0.80 10.98 13.01
C MET A 420 -0.02 12.22 13.46
N CYS A 421 0.70 12.15 14.59
CA CYS A 421 1.51 13.26 15.10
C CYS A 421 2.97 13.21 14.66
N ALA A 422 3.44 12.12 14.07
CA ALA A 422 4.79 12.00 13.53
C ALA A 422 4.94 12.80 12.22
N GLN A 423 6.14 13.30 11.97
CA GLN A 423 6.52 13.82 10.66
C GLN A 423 6.55 12.69 9.62
N GLY A 424 6.53 13.04 8.34
CA GLY A 424 6.42 12.05 7.26
C GLY A 424 4.97 11.69 6.95
N ILE A 425 4.77 10.57 6.28
CA ILE A 425 3.51 10.16 5.69
C ILE A 425 2.89 9.04 6.54
N PRO A 426 1.71 9.23 7.15
CA PRO A 426 1.04 8.16 7.86
C PRO A 426 0.42 7.14 6.90
N LEU A 427 0.52 5.86 7.26
CA LEU A 427 -0.14 4.75 6.58
C LEU A 427 -1.01 3.98 7.57
N ILE A 428 -2.25 3.71 7.17
CA ILE A 428 -3.20 2.85 7.87
C ILE A 428 -3.48 1.61 7.01
N TYR A 429 -3.35 0.42 7.60
CA TYR A 429 -3.79 -0.82 6.96
C TYR A 429 -5.31 -0.96 7.11
N ALA A 430 -6.00 -1.25 6.00
CA ALA A 430 -7.46 -1.24 5.94
C ALA A 430 -8.11 -2.19 6.97
N GLY A 431 -8.99 -1.63 7.78
CA GLY A 431 -9.62 -2.29 8.90
C GLY A 431 -9.00 -1.93 10.25
N ASP A 432 -7.75 -1.47 10.30
CA ASP A 432 -7.11 -1.03 11.54
C ASP A 432 -7.84 0.15 12.18
N GLU A 433 -8.49 1.00 11.38
CA GLU A 433 -9.26 2.15 11.84
C GLU A 433 -10.51 1.78 12.67
N PHE A 434 -10.91 0.52 12.65
CA PHE A 434 -11.99 0.00 13.51
C PHE A 434 -11.61 -1.30 14.23
N GLY A 435 -10.30 -1.61 14.32
CA GLY A 435 -9.79 -2.73 15.09
C GLY A 435 -10.09 -4.10 14.46
N ASN A 436 -9.94 -4.22 13.14
CA ASN A 436 -9.99 -5.50 12.45
C ASN A 436 -8.91 -6.45 12.99
N SER A 437 -9.25 -7.73 13.16
CA SER A 437 -8.36 -8.78 13.65
C SER A 437 -8.29 -9.91 12.64
N GLN A 438 -7.09 -10.47 12.48
CA GLN A 438 -6.84 -11.70 11.72
C GLN A 438 -6.67 -12.92 12.66
N GLY A 439 -7.14 -12.80 13.91
CA GLY A 439 -7.09 -13.87 14.89
C GLY A 439 -5.68 -14.27 15.32
N GLY A 440 -4.72 -13.33 15.24
CA GLY A 440 -3.31 -13.58 15.54
C GLY A 440 -2.54 -14.25 14.40
N ASN A 441 -3.14 -14.39 13.22
CA ASN A 441 -2.41 -14.78 12.02
C ASN A 441 -1.63 -13.57 11.50
N ASN A 442 -0.29 -13.61 11.56
CA ASN A 442 0.57 -12.53 11.13
C ASN A 442 1.11 -12.69 9.71
N ASN A 443 0.58 -13.68 8.96
CA ASN A 443 1.00 -13.99 7.60
C ASN A 443 -0.17 -14.59 6.79
N ALA A 444 -1.26 -13.85 6.69
CA ALA A 444 -2.51 -14.33 6.08
C ALA A 444 -2.46 -14.45 4.54
N TYR A 445 -1.27 -14.66 3.95
CA TYR A 445 -1.02 -14.65 2.51
C TYR A 445 -1.84 -15.67 1.71
N CYS A 446 -2.28 -16.76 2.34
CA CYS A 446 -3.08 -17.83 1.74
C CYS A 446 -4.52 -17.90 2.29
N GLN A 447 -4.97 -16.90 3.04
CA GLN A 447 -6.26 -16.90 3.71
C GLN A 447 -7.32 -16.11 2.92
N ASP A 448 -7.82 -16.71 1.82
CA ASP A 448 -8.96 -16.13 1.09
C ASP A 448 -10.30 -16.51 1.78
N ASN A 449 -10.43 -16.07 3.03
CA ASN A 449 -11.57 -16.35 3.91
C ASN A 449 -11.71 -15.24 4.97
N ASP A 450 -12.58 -15.43 5.96
CA ASP A 450 -12.85 -14.44 7.02
C ASP A 450 -11.59 -14.04 7.83
N THR A 451 -10.50 -14.82 7.82
CA THR A 451 -9.22 -14.43 8.44
C THR A 451 -8.53 -13.34 7.64
N GLY A 452 -8.44 -13.50 6.32
CA GLY A 452 -7.77 -12.54 5.43
C GLY A 452 -8.67 -11.39 4.96
N TRP A 453 -10.00 -11.51 5.13
CA TRP A 453 -10.94 -10.46 4.72
C TRP A 453 -11.18 -9.46 5.85
N VAL A 454 -11.42 -8.21 5.48
CA VAL A 454 -11.79 -7.16 6.43
C VAL A 454 -13.18 -7.46 7.03
N ASP A 455 -13.27 -7.59 8.35
CA ASP A 455 -14.53 -7.77 9.07
C ASP A 455 -15.28 -6.45 9.25
N TRP A 456 -16.09 -6.09 8.29
CA TRP A 456 -16.91 -4.87 8.33
C TRP A 456 -17.89 -4.80 9.50
N ASN A 457 -18.17 -5.93 10.16
CA ASN A 457 -18.98 -5.92 11.37
C ASN A 457 -18.20 -5.37 12.58
N ALA A 458 -16.87 -5.38 12.53
CA ALA A 458 -16.04 -4.75 13.55
C ALA A 458 -16.26 -3.23 13.61
N LEU A 459 -16.54 -2.57 12.51
CA LEU A 459 -16.90 -1.14 12.48
C LEU A 459 -18.10 -0.84 13.38
N ASN A 460 -19.14 -1.68 13.34
CA ASN A 460 -20.33 -1.48 14.20
C ASN A 460 -20.00 -1.69 15.69
N ARG A 461 -19.12 -2.65 16.00
CA ARG A 461 -18.72 -2.95 17.40
C ARG A 461 -17.78 -1.88 17.97
N ASN A 462 -16.92 -1.30 17.15
CA ASN A 462 -15.84 -0.40 17.55
C ASN A 462 -16.01 1.02 16.99
N HIS A 463 -17.23 1.46 16.81
CA HIS A 463 -17.54 2.76 16.20
C HIS A 463 -16.82 3.93 16.90
N ARG A 464 -16.71 3.91 18.23
CA ARG A 464 -16.01 4.96 19.00
C ARG A 464 -14.52 5.02 18.66
N PHE A 465 -13.90 3.89 18.38
CA PHE A 465 -12.50 3.87 17.95
C PHE A 465 -12.36 4.42 16.53
N TYR A 466 -13.25 4.05 15.63
CA TYR A 466 -13.31 4.61 14.29
C TYR A 466 -13.48 6.14 14.31
N ASP A 467 -14.37 6.66 15.14
CA ASP A 467 -14.56 8.11 15.30
C ASP A 467 -13.27 8.79 15.82
N PHE A 468 -12.56 8.14 16.74
CA PHE A 468 -11.27 8.63 17.24
C PHE A 468 -10.23 8.68 16.10
N VAL A 469 -10.13 7.66 15.26
CA VAL A 469 -9.19 7.64 14.13
C VAL A 469 -9.50 8.77 13.15
N ARG A 470 -10.77 8.98 12.81
CA ARG A 470 -11.20 10.11 11.97
C ARG A 470 -10.82 11.46 12.59
N THR A 471 -11.06 11.60 13.89
CA THR A 471 -10.67 12.82 14.64
C THR A 471 -9.16 13.07 14.53
N MET A 472 -8.33 12.05 14.66
CA MET A 472 -6.88 12.17 14.55
C MET A 472 -6.42 12.53 13.12
N ILE A 473 -7.06 11.95 12.10
CA ILE A 473 -6.79 12.30 10.69
C ILE A 473 -7.15 13.78 10.44
N ASP A 474 -8.32 14.20 10.90
CA ASP A 474 -8.78 15.58 10.76
C ASP A 474 -7.88 16.55 11.54
N PHE A 475 -7.50 16.18 12.76
CA PHE A 475 -6.57 16.96 13.59
C PHE A 475 -5.22 17.19 12.87
N ARG A 476 -4.64 16.12 12.30
CA ARG A 476 -3.40 16.25 11.53
C ARG A 476 -3.55 17.23 10.36
N LYS A 477 -4.64 17.15 9.60
CA LYS A 477 -4.89 18.01 8.44
C LYS A 477 -5.02 19.49 8.79
N HIS A 478 -5.48 19.80 10.00
CA HIS A 478 -5.65 21.16 10.47
C HIS A 478 -4.42 21.75 11.17
N HIS A 479 -3.36 20.95 11.35
CA HIS A 479 -2.13 21.38 12.03
C HIS A 479 -0.92 21.07 11.15
N ALA A 480 -0.54 22.02 10.32
CA ALA A 480 0.55 21.87 9.35
C ALA A 480 1.90 21.55 10.00
N CYS A 481 2.10 21.96 11.26
CA CYS A 481 3.32 21.63 12.01
C CYS A 481 3.50 20.12 12.27
N LEU A 482 2.44 19.29 12.16
CA LEU A 482 2.53 17.84 12.25
C LEU A 482 2.97 17.16 10.94
N HIS A 483 2.95 17.90 9.81
CA HIS A 483 3.28 17.36 8.51
C HIS A 483 4.09 18.34 7.66
N MET A 484 5.24 18.73 8.19
CA MET A 484 6.19 19.58 7.47
C MET A 484 6.83 18.82 6.31
N ALA A 485 7.16 19.53 5.23
CA ALA A 485 7.78 18.92 4.06
C ALA A 485 9.19 18.36 4.34
N ASP A 486 9.96 19.02 5.18
CA ASP A 486 11.34 18.67 5.51
C ASP A 486 11.47 18.17 6.97
N GLU A 487 12.53 17.38 7.22
CA GLU A 487 12.85 16.92 8.57
C GLU A 487 13.18 18.10 9.50
N ALA A 488 12.62 18.05 10.71
CA ALA A 488 12.87 19.06 11.72
C ALA A 488 14.33 19.11 12.16
N GLY A 489 14.88 20.34 12.23
CA GLY A 489 16.28 20.59 12.55
C GLY A 489 16.59 20.66 14.04
N LEU A 490 15.59 20.73 14.91
CA LEU A 490 15.70 20.94 16.38
C LEU A 490 16.42 22.27 16.73
N THR A 491 16.33 23.26 15.86
CA THR A 491 17.03 24.54 16.00
C THR A 491 16.14 25.70 15.58
N ASP A 492 16.44 26.88 16.09
CA ASP A 492 15.80 28.13 15.66
C ASP A 492 16.50 28.73 14.43
N TYR A 493 16.32 28.10 13.27
CA TYR A 493 16.95 28.57 12.01
C TYR A 493 16.21 29.74 11.32
N LYS A 494 15.01 30.08 11.80
CA LYS A 494 14.23 31.22 11.30
C LYS A 494 14.21 32.43 12.27
N TYR A 495 14.91 32.32 13.37
CA TYR A 495 14.97 33.35 14.41
C TYR A 495 13.60 33.74 15.00
N TYR A 496 12.75 32.73 15.20
CA TYR A 496 11.42 32.89 15.82
C TYR A 496 11.47 32.90 17.35
N GLY A 497 12.64 32.65 17.94
CA GLY A 497 12.83 32.53 19.38
C GLY A 497 12.53 31.13 19.93
N LEU A 498 12.10 30.18 19.06
CA LEU A 498 11.79 28.80 19.38
C LEU A 498 12.35 27.88 18.28
N PRO A 499 12.86 26.68 18.62
CA PRO A 499 13.19 25.68 17.62
C PRO A 499 11.90 25.15 16.94
N ASP A 500 12.05 24.61 15.73
CA ASP A 500 10.94 23.99 14.99
C ASP A 500 10.29 22.84 15.75
N VAL A 501 11.11 21.96 16.37
CA VAL A 501 10.68 20.91 17.29
C VAL A 501 11.59 20.93 18.51
N SER A 502 11.03 20.67 19.69
CA SER A 502 11.78 20.52 20.92
C SER A 502 11.23 19.42 21.81
N TYR A 503 12.08 18.91 22.68
CA TYR A 503 11.74 17.84 23.62
C TYR A 503 11.83 18.32 25.06
N HIS A 504 10.91 17.81 25.90
CA HIS A 504 10.71 18.24 27.27
C HIS A 504 10.51 17.03 28.19
N GLY A 505 10.88 17.19 29.44
CA GLY A 505 10.67 16.20 30.50
C GLY A 505 10.01 16.82 31.72
N VAL A 506 10.42 16.43 32.93
CA VAL A 506 10.02 17.07 34.18
C VAL A 506 10.46 18.54 34.22
N LYS A 507 11.50 18.88 33.46
CA LYS A 507 11.92 20.25 33.20
C LYS A 507 11.71 20.58 31.74
N ALA A 508 11.14 21.76 31.47
CA ALA A 508 11.02 22.28 30.12
C ALA A 508 12.40 22.36 29.45
N TRP A 509 12.49 21.98 28.18
CA TRP A 509 13.69 21.97 27.33
C TRP A 509 14.73 20.89 27.68
N TYR A 510 14.46 20.03 28.66
CA TYR A 510 15.36 18.96 29.12
C TYR A 510 14.61 17.62 29.16
N PRO A 511 14.61 16.84 28.08
CA PRO A 511 14.05 15.49 28.09
C PRO A 511 14.93 14.58 28.95
N GLU A 512 14.31 13.70 29.70
CA GLU A 512 15.00 12.67 30.47
C GLU A 512 15.16 11.43 29.59
N LEU A 513 16.38 11.18 29.14
CA LEU A 513 16.69 10.10 28.18
C LEU A 513 17.33 8.87 28.84
N GLU A 514 17.06 8.69 30.14
CA GLU A 514 17.55 7.52 30.88
C GLU A 514 16.88 6.24 30.36
N HIS A 515 17.56 5.10 30.51
CA HIS A 515 17.07 3.82 29.99
C HIS A 515 15.67 3.43 30.50
N TYR A 516 15.30 3.88 31.68
CA TYR A 516 13.98 3.66 32.28
C TYR A 516 12.91 4.68 31.88
N SER A 517 13.27 5.74 31.18
CA SER A 517 12.33 6.81 30.80
C SER A 517 11.37 6.35 29.70
N ARG A 518 10.08 6.61 29.88
CA ARG A 518 8.99 6.23 28.96
C ARG A 518 8.02 7.37 28.70
N GLN A 519 8.41 8.59 29.08
CA GLN A 519 7.59 9.78 28.99
C GLN A 519 8.41 10.95 28.44
N ALA A 520 7.77 11.77 27.64
CA ALA A 520 8.32 13.06 27.18
C ALA A 520 7.21 13.97 26.64
N GLY A 521 7.54 15.26 26.52
CA GLY A 521 6.78 16.20 25.72
C GLY A 521 7.51 16.51 24.41
N ILE A 522 6.79 16.50 23.30
CA ILE A 522 7.26 16.97 21.99
C ILE A 522 6.51 18.25 21.67
N MET A 523 7.21 19.37 21.56
CA MET A 523 6.61 20.62 21.11
C MET A 523 6.94 20.86 19.64
N TYR A 524 5.91 21.12 18.86
CA TYR A 524 6.00 21.61 17.48
C TYR A 524 5.72 23.09 17.45
N CYS A 525 6.66 23.91 16.97
CA CYS A 525 6.46 25.34 16.80
C CYS A 525 5.66 25.60 15.52
N GLY A 526 4.39 25.98 15.67
CA GLY A 526 3.46 26.18 14.55
C GLY A 526 3.93 27.18 13.51
N GLN A 527 4.64 28.23 13.92
CA GLN A 527 5.11 29.30 13.04
C GLN A 527 6.01 28.79 11.90
N TYR A 528 6.74 27.67 12.07
CA TYR A 528 7.56 27.07 11.02
C TYR A 528 6.74 26.49 9.87
N ALA A 529 5.52 26.07 10.14
CA ALA A 529 4.58 25.52 9.18
C ALA A 529 3.47 26.52 8.76
N GLY A 530 3.45 27.72 9.35
CA GLY A 530 2.42 28.72 9.11
C GLY A 530 1.19 28.60 10.01
N ASP A 531 1.23 27.73 11.01
CA ASP A 531 0.18 27.62 12.02
C ASP A 531 0.31 28.80 13.03
N GLU A 532 -0.84 29.23 13.57
CA GLU A 532 -0.86 30.30 14.56
C GLU A 532 -0.38 29.81 15.94
N ASN A 533 -0.71 28.59 16.29
CA ASN A 533 -0.49 28.00 17.61
C ASN A 533 0.59 26.90 17.56
N ASN A 534 1.26 26.71 18.70
CA ASN A 534 2.18 25.61 18.90
C ASN A 534 1.42 24.39 19.43
N LEU A 535 1.89 23.20 19.11
CA LEU A 535 1.38 21.96 19.67
C LEU A 535 2.38 21.34 20.65
N TYR A 536 1.85 20.75 21.72
CA TYR A 536 2.65 19.99 22.68
C TYR A 536 2.03 18.60 22.86
N ILE A 537 2.75 17.57 22.46
CA ILE A 537 2.34 16.16 22.59
C ILE A 537 2.95 15.61 23.88
N ALA A 538 2.19 15.61 24.95
CA ALA A 538 2.59 15.05 26.23
C ALA A 538 2.24 13.55 26.27
N PHE A 539 3.24 12.68 26.27
CA PHE A 539 3.00 11.24 26.35
C PHE A 539 3.70 10.60 27.54
N ASN A 540 3.03 9.61 28.09
CA ASN A 540 3.54 8.79 29.18
C ASN A 540 3.18 7.31 28.92
N MET A 541 4.17 6.50 28.56
CA MET A 541 3.98 5.06 28.32
C MET A 541 4.34 4.21 29.56
N HIS A 542 4.66 4.85 30.68
CA HIS A 542 4.81 4.21 31.98
C HIS A 542 3.45 3.79 32.56
N TRP A 543 3.43 2.87 33.50
CA TRP A 543 2.22 2.36 34.19
C TRP A 543 1.78 3.18 35.41
N GLU A 544 2.47 4.29 35.70
CA GLU A 544 2.13 5.28 36.71
C GLU A 544 2.01 6.66 36.06
N PRO A 545 1.23 7.60 36.65
CA PRO A 545 1.17 8.98 36.17
C PRO A 545 2.51 9.67 36.28
N HIS A 546 2.82 10.57 35.33
CA HIS A 546 4.00 11.41 35.34
C HIS A 546 3.67 12.86 35.04
N GLU A 547 4.38 13.78 35.69
CA GLU A 547 4.33 15.21 35.43
C GLU A 547 5.32 15.58 34.32
N LEU A 548 4.85 16.35 33.35
CA LEU A 548 5.69 16.95 32.30
C LEU A 548 5.60 18.47 32.35
N ALA A 549 6.75 19.14 32.26
CA ALA A 549 6.81 20.59 32.28
C ALA A 549 6.32 21.17 30.94
N LEU A 550 5.53 22.23 31.02
CA LEU A 550 5.11 23.03 29.87
C LEU A 550 6.07 24.19 29.64
N PRO A 551 6.55 24.39 28.39
CA PRO A 551 7.38 25.54 28.04
C PRO A 551 6.64 26.84 28.33
N ASN A 552 7.30 27.76 29.00
CA ASN A 552 6.80 29.12 29.21
C ASN A 552 7.08 29.97 27.98
N ILE A 553 6.07 30.25 27.17
CA ILE A 553 6.16 31.07 25.97
C ILE A 553 5.47 32.40 26.26
N SER A 554 6.22 33.51 26.11
CA SER A 554 5.73 34.85 26.43
C SER A 554 4.44 35.17 25.66
N GLY A 555 3.42 35.61 26.39
CA GLY A 555 2.12 36.00 25.83
C GLY A 555 1.24 34.82 25.37
N ARG A 556 1.52 33.59 25.80
CA ARG A 556 0.74 32.39 25.45
C ARG A 556 0.39 31.56 26.66
N SER A 557 -0.73 30.83 26.54
CA SER A 557 -1.25 29.91 27.55
C SER A 557 -1.58 28.58 26.91
N TRP A 558 -1.33 27.48 27.61
CA TRP A 558 -1.62 26.13 27.14
C TRP A 558 -3.04 25.68 27.46
N GLN A 559 -3.65 24.96 26.53
CA GLN A 559 -4.95 24.31 26.68
C GLN A 559 -4.83 22.86 26.18
N ALA A 560 -5.34 21.90 26.96
CA ALA A 560 -5.46 20.52 26.51
C ALA A 560 -6.65 20.41 25.54
N VAL A 561 -6.41 19.84 24.36
CA VAL A 561 -7.40 19.73 23.28
C VAL A 561 -7.80 18.31 22.96
N LEU A 562 -6.96 17.33 23.29
CA LEU A 562 -7.23 15.91 23.01
C LEU A 562 -6.51 15.00 24.00
N THR A 563 -7.12 13.86 24.33
CA THR A 563 -6.48 12.78 25.09
C THR A 563 -6.80 11.41 24.50
N THR A 564 -5.87 10.48 24.59
CA THR A 564 -6.10 9.06 24.27
C THR A 564 -6.78 8.31 25.43
N GLY A 565 -6.75 8.89 26.64
CA GLY A 565 -7.43 8.37 27.82
C GLY A 565 -8.94 8.52 27.79
N THR A 566 -9.59 8.13 28.86
CA THR A 566 -11.04 8.28 29.08
C THR A 566 -11.35 9.33 30.15
N GLU A 567 -10.31 9.92 30.74
CA GLU A 567 -10.41 10.96 31.76
C GLU A 567 -10.75 12.31 31.10
N GLU A 568 -11.30 13.22 31.92
CA GLU A 568 -11.54 14.60 31.47
C GLU A 568 -10.19 15.29 31.17
N LEU A 569 -10.23 16.22 30.22
CA LEU A 569 -9.04 17.04 29.90
C LEU A 569 -8.66 17.89 31.10
N PRO A 570 -7.33 18.08 31.36
CA PRO A 570 -6.86 18.95 32.41
C PRO A 570 -7.39 20.39 32.27
N ASP A 571 -7.71 21.03 33.38
CA ASP A 571 -8.14 22.43 33.42
C ASP A 571 -7.01 23.38 33.01
N ALA A 572 -7.29 24.26 32.05
CA ALA A 572 -6.29 25.19 31.50
C ALA A 572 -5.68 26.11 32.55
N SER A 573 -6.46 26.60 33.54
CA SER A 573 -5.93 27.47 34.57
C SER A 573 -4.94 26.75 35.49
N GLN A 574 -5.25 25.50 35.85
CA GLN A 574 -4.39 24.69 36.71
C GLN A 574 -3.04 24.36 36.05
N ILE A 575 -3.06 23.93 34.75
CA ILE A 575 -1.83 23.57 34.05
C ILE A 575 -0.94 24.79 33.79
N ASN A 576 -1.51 25.97 33.55
CA ASN A 576 -0.74 27.20 33.34
C ASN A 576 -0.19 27.77 34.66
N GLU A 577 -0.93 27.67 35.77
CA GLU A 577 -0.43 28.05 37.11
C GLU A 577 0.71 27.12 37.54
N ALA A 578 0.54 25.82 37.42
CA ALA A 578 1.54 24.82 37.76
C ALA A 578 2.71 24.78 36.76
N ARG A 579 2.48 25.19 35.51
CA ARG A 579 3.39 25.02 34.36
C ARG A 579 3.80 23.58 34.12
N THR A 580 2.91 22.66 34.45
CA THR A 580 3.04 21.22 34.25
C THR A 580 1.69 20.62 33.83
N VAL A 581 1.77 19.48 33.19
CA VAL A 581 0.62 18.64 32.91
C VAL A 581 0.86 17.25 33.51
N SER A 582 -0.10 16.77 34.28
CA SER A 582 -0.09 15.39 34.78
C SER A 582 -0.65 14.45 33.71
N VAL A 583 0.21 13.57 33.18
CA VAL A 583 -0.17 12.61 32.14
C VAL A 583 -0.44 11.26 32.80
N PRO A 584 -1.69 10.76 32.73
CA PRO A 584 -2.03 9.46 33.30
C PRO A 584 -1.19 8.31 32.70
N ALA A 585 -1.18 7.17 33.39
CA ALA A 585 -0.50 5.97 32.93
C ALA A 585 -0.89 5.61 31.49
N ARG A 586 0.10 5.31 30.63
CA ARG A 586 -0.09 4.85 29.24
C ARG A 586 -0.98 5.76 28.39
N THR A 587 -0.91 7.06 28.62
CA THR A 587 -1.79 8.06 27.99
C THR A 587 -1.00 9.11 27.23
N ILE A 588 -1.64 9.71 26.25
CA ILE A 588 -1.18 10.88 25.51
C ILE A 588 -2.20 12.00 25.73
N ILE A 589 -1.71 13.21 26.01
CA ILE A 589 -2.49 14.44 26.04
C ILE A 589 -1.87 15.38 25.01
N ILE A 590 -2.68 15.92 24.11
CA ILE A 590 -2.27 16.94 23.17
C ILE A 590 -2.73 18.29 23.69
N LEU A 591 -1.79 19.23 23.76
CA LEU A 591 -2.07 20.60 24.14
C LEU A 591 -1.75 21.54 22.99
N GLU A 592 -2.51 22.62 22.91
CA GLU A 592 -2.31 23.72 21.98
C GLU A 592 -2.13 24.99 22.79
N ASP A 593 -1.23 25.87 22.37
CA ASP A 593 -1.13 27.17 23.01
C ASP A 593 -1.96 28.23 22.28
N GLU A 594 -2.45 29.19 23.02
CA GLU A 594 -3.22 30.32 22.50
C GLU A 594 -2.57 31.62 22.96
N LYS A 595 -2.68 32.69 22.14
CA LYS A 595 -2.27 34.02 22.54
C LYS A 595 -3.16 34.53 23.68
N ASN A 596 -2.51 35.05 24.72
CA ASN A 596 -3.22 35.73 25.79
C ASN A 596 -3.94 36.96 25.25
N SER A 597 -5.23 37.10 25.55
CA SER A 597 -6.06 38.24 25.16
C SER A 597 -5.61 39.54 25.81
#